data_90a59b9f91d7f7746228ade72e0db614
#
_entry.id   90a59b9f91d7f7746228ade72e0db614
#
_cell.length_a   1.000
_cell.length_b   1.000
_cell.length_c   1.000
_cell.angle_alpha   90.00
_cell.angle_beta   90.00
_cell.angle_gamma   90.00
#
_symmetry.space_group_name_H-M   'P 1'
#
loop_
_entity.id
_entity.type
_entity.pdbx_description
1 polymer ?
#
loop_
_entity_poly.entity_id
_entity_poly.type
_entity_poly.pdbx_seq_one_letter_code
_entity_poly.pdbx_strand_id
1 'polypeptide(L)'
;MFSGLRAVQSYYKPPQPLFLLKQGVPFEALLFDGLSDSTHQEALTIAALLTAQHWHSALVVSDPPHLRRLDFCLDSVFKKAGLSYRLIPSTVPTWHADRWWQEERWRQFCLSEMVKLVFYAVVYGV
;
A
#
# COMPACT_ATOMS: atom_id res chain seq x y z
N MET A 1 -1.90 3.84 4.58
CA MET A 1 -2.87 4.61 3.80
C MET A 1 -3.79 5.40 4.72
N PHE A 2 -4.13 6.59 4.32
CA PHE A 2 -5.13 7.38 5.01
C PHE A 2 -6.32 7.55 4.09
N SER A 3 -7.45 7.07 4.52
CA SER A 3 -8.67 7.05 3.75
C SER A 3 -9.66 8.01 4.41
N GLY A 4 -9.83 9.21 3.86
CA GLY A 4 -10.64 10.23 4.51
C GLY A 4 -10.18 10.50 5.93
N LEU A 5 -8.87 10.64 6.15
CA LEU A 5 -8.22 10.78 7.44
C LEU A 5 -8.19 9.49 8.26
N ARG A 6 -8.58 8.38 7.67
CA ARG A 6 -8.44 7.08 8.32
C ARG A 6 -7.23 6.35 7.79
N ALA A 7 -6.54 5.68 8.66
CA ALA A 7 -5.42 4.83 8.28
C ALA A 7 -5.87 3.38 8.23
N VAL A 8 -5.61 2.73 7.10
CA VAL A 8 -5.81 1.29 6.99
C VAL A 8 -4.44 0.65 7.08
N GLN A 9 -4.30 -0.27 8.00
CA GLN A 9 -3.02 -0.87 8.28
C GLN A 9 -3.14 -2.39 8.36
N SER A 10 -2.37 -3.09 7.56
CA SER A 10 -2.40 -4.54 7.54
C SER A 10 -1.11 -5.19 8.02
N TYR A 11 0.02 -4.68 7.59
CA TYR A 11 1.29 -5.33 7.87
C TYR A 11 2.10 -4.69 8.96
N TYR A 12 1.71 -3.53 9.41
CA TYR A 12 2.56 -2.75 10.28
C TYR A 12 2.42 -3.18 11.72
N LYS A 13 3.54 -3.10 12.40
CA LYS A 13 3.62 -3.45 13.79
C LYS A 13 2.97 -2.39 14.67
N PRO A 14 2.60 -2.75 15.90
CA PRO A 14 1.89 -1.88 16.84
C PRO A 14 2.40 -0.44 17.00
N PRO A 15 3.69 -0.12 16.85
CA PRO A 15 4.14 1.27 16.99
C PRO A 15 3.54 2.27 16.01
N GLN A 16 3.08 1.83 14.87
CA GLN A 16 2.52 2.72 13.85
C GLN A 16 1.27 3.47 14.31
N PRO A 17 0.28 2.83 14.91
CA PRO A 17 -0.88 3.53 15.43
C PRO A 17 -0.52 4.58 16.48
N LEU A 18 0.42 4.25 17.37
CA LEU A 18 0.88 5.19 18.39
C LEU A 18 1.53 6.42 17.78
N PHE A 19 2.33 6.22 16.73
CA PHE A 19 2.94 7.31 16.00
C PHE A 19 1.89 8.26 15.42
N LEU A 20 0.88 7.71 14.76
CA LEU A 20 -0.19 8.49 14.15
C LEU A 20 -0.97 9.29 15.20
N LEU A 21 -1.27 8.67 16.34
CA LEU A 21 -1.94 9.35 17.44
C LEU A 21 -1.12 10.52 17.97
N LYS A 22 0.19 10.35 18.09
CA LYS A 22 1.10 11.43 18.51
C LYS A 22 1.15 12.57 17.51
N GLN A 23 0.91 12.30 16.24
CA GLN A 23 0.88 13.31 15.19
C GLN A 23 -0.48 14.03 15.08
N GLY A 24 -1.40 13.72 15.96
CA GLY A 24 -2.68 14.39 16.00
C GLY A 24 -3.80 13.72 15.20
N VAL A 25 -3.58 12.51 14.71
CA VAL A 25 -4.65 11.76 14.05
C VAL A 25 -5.61 11.23 15.10
N PRO A 26 -6.92 11.54 15.01
CA PRO A 26 -7.89 11.05 15.99
C PRO A 26 -7.98 9.52 15.95
N PHE A 27 -8.15 8.90 17.11
CA PHE A 27 -8.28 7.45 17.18
C PHE A 27 -9.43 6.94 16.31
N GLU A 28 -10.53 7.67 16.28
CA GLU A 28 -11.71 7.31 15.49
C GLU A 28 -11.46 7.34 13.98
N ALA A 29 -10.41 8.03 13.56
CA ALA A 29 -10.04 8.11 12.15
C ALA A 29 -9.14 6.95 11.71
N LEU A 30 -8.77 6.05 12.63
CA LEU A 30 -7.90 4.92 12.33
C LEU A 30 -8.73 3.67 12.06
N LEU A 31 -8.42 3.00 10.95
CA LEU A 31 -8.98 1.70 10.62
C LEU A 31 -7.83 0.72 10.39
N PHE A 32 -7.99 -0.50 10.85
CA PHE A 32 -6.98 -1.53 10.76
C PHE A 32 -7.50 -2.69 9.93
N ASP A 33 -6.75 -3.06 8.90
CA ASP A 33 -7.04 -4.23 8.11
C ASP A 33 -6.11 -5.36 8.55
N GLY A 34 -6.62 -6.27 9.35
CA GLY A 34 -5.91 -7.45 9.81
C GLY A 34 -6.29 -8.71 9.07
N LEU A 35 -7.17 -8.61 8.07
CA LEU A 35 -7.73 -9.76 7.37
C LEU A 35 -7.14 -9.98 5.98
N SER A 36 -6.52 -8.96 5.40
CA SER A 36 -5.95 -9.07 4.05
C SER A 36 -4.64 -9.86 4.08
N ASP A 37 -4.57 -10.91 3.26
CA ASP A 37 -3.40 -11.77 3.16
C ASP A 37 -2.48 -11.40 2.01
N SER A 38 -2.90 -10.52 1.13
CA SER A 38 -2.13 -10.15 -0.05
C SER A 38 -2.40 -8.70 -0.44
N THR A 39 -1.52 -8.16 -1.26
CA THR A 39 -1.69 -6.81 -1.81
C THR A 39 -2.96 -6.71 -2.65
N HIS A 40 -3.32 -7.77 -3.36
CA HIS A 40 -4.56 -7.78 -4.12
C HIS A 40 -5.79 -7.67 -3.21
N GLN A 41 -5.80 -8.42 -2.11
CA GLN A 41 -6.88 -8.32 -1.11
C GLN A 41 -6.91 -6.96 -0.44
N GLU A 42 -5.77 -6.37 -0.16
CA GLU A 42 -5.70 -4.99 0.37
C GLU A 42 -6.35 -4.00 -0.58
N ALA A 43 -6.05 -4.11 -1.87
CA ALA A 43 -6.63 -3.24 -2.87
C ALA A 43 -8.16 -3.36 -2.91
N LEU A 44 -8.66 -4.58 -2.85
CA LEU A 44 -10.11 -4.83 -2.80
C LEU A 44 -10.75 -4.25 -1.55
N THR A 45 -10.12 -4.43 -0.41
CA THR A 45 -10.60 -3.92 0.87
C THR A 45 -10.65 -2.39 0.87
N ILE A 46 -9.60 -1.75 0.37
CA ILE A 46 -9.54 -0.30 0.27
C ILE A 46 -10.64 0.23 -0.68
N ALA A 47 -10.81 -0.40 -1.81
CA ALA A 47 -11.84 0.00 -2.77
C ALA A 47 -13.24 -0.14 -2.17
N ALA A 48 -13.51 -1.22 -1.46
CA ALA A 48 -14.78 -1.42 -0.78
C ALA A 48 -15.02 -0.37 0.30
N LEU A 49 -13.99 -0.03 1.08
CA LEU A 49 -14.07 1.01 2.10
C LEU A 49 -14.38 2.38 1.50
N LEU A 50 -13.67 2.77 0.46
CA LEU A 50 -13.89 4.06 -0.21
C LEU A 50 -15.31 4.13 -0.75
N THR A 51 -15.77 3.07 -1.40
CA THR A 51 -17.11 3.00 -1.95
C THR A 51 -18.17 3.13 -0.86
N ALA A 52 -17.99 2.42 0.25
CA ALA A 52 -18.93 2.45 1.38
C ALA A 52 -19.01 3.83 2.03
N GLN A 53 -17.92 4.57 2.05
CA GLN A 53 -17.86 5.90 2.64
C GLN A 53 -18.16 7.01 1.64
N HIS A 54 -18.47 6.67 0.39
CA HIS A 54 -18.68 7.63 -0.71
C HIS A 54 -17.47 8.53 -0.97
N TRP A 55 -16.28 8.00 -0.74
CA TRP A 55 -15.03 8.65 -1.10
C TRP A 55 -14.57 8.16 -2.48
N HIS A 56 -13.91 9.02 -3.22
CA HIS A 56 -13.57 8.73 -4.61
C HIS A 56 -12.08 8.59 -4.88
N SER A 57 -11.24 8.92 -3.91
CA SER A 57 -9.80 8.90 -4.07
C SER A 57 -9.08 8.55 -2.80
N ALA A 58 -7.84 8.08 -2.95
CA ALA A 58 -6.97 7.74 -1.85
C ALA A 58 -5.53 8.16 -2.12
N LEU A 59 -4.82 8.54 -1.08
CA LEU A 59 -3.36 8.61 -1.10
C LEU A 59 -2.84 7.34 -0.47
N VAL A 60 -1.97 6.65 -1.19
CA VAL A 60 -1.42 5.37 -0.74
C VAL A 60 0.08 5.50 -0.56
N VAL A 61 0.53 5.30 0.66
CA VAL A 61 1.95 5.44 1.03
C VAL A 61 2.55 4.06 1.24
N SER A 62 3.66 3.80 0.59
CA SER A 62 4.37 2.53 0.75
C SER A 62 5.84 2.70 0.43
N ASP A 63 6.62 1.67 0.74
CA ASP A 63 8.06 1.67 0.46
C ASP A 63 8.32 1.63 -1.05
N PRO A 64 9.34 2.36 -1.53
CA PRO A 64 9.59 2.46 -2.96
C PRO A 64 9.63 1.14 -3.74
N PRO A 65 10.30 0.09 -3.28
CA PRO A 65 10.34 -1.16 -4.04
C PRO A 65 9.00 -1.87 -4.17
N HIS A 66 8.07 -1.60 -3.26
CA HIS A 66 6.74 -2.21 -3.25
C HIS A 66 5.76 -1.49 -4.19
N LEU A 67 6.06 -0.25 -4.57
CA LEU A 67 5.10 0.60 -5.28
C LEU A 67 4.64 0.02 -6.61
N ARG A 68 5.51 -0.62 -7.37
CA ARG A 68 5.14 -1.15 -8.68
C ARG A 68 4.08 -2.25 -8.58
N ARG A 69 4.24 -3.17 -7.64
CA ARG A 69 3.24 -4.22 -7.41
C ARG A 69 1.95 -3.65 -6.87
N LEU A 70 2.05 -2.67 -5.99
CA LEU A 70 0.91 -1.98 -5.44
C LEU A 70 0.15 -1.22 -6.54
N ASP A 71 0.86 -0.53 -7.42
CA ASP A 71 0.26 0.16 -8.56
C ASP A 71 -0.49 -0.81 -9.48
N PHE A 72 0.12 -1.95 -9.77
CA PHE A 72 -0.52 -2.99 -10.58
C PHE A 72 -1.85 -3.43 -9.98
N CYS A 73 -1.87 -3.70 -8.69
CA CYS A 73 -3.09 -4.15 -8.01
C CYS A 73 -4.15 -3.03 -7.91
N LEU A 74 -3.72 -1.84 -7.55
CA LEU A 74 -4.64 -0.71 -7.38
C LEU A 74 -5.22 -0.25 -8.72
N ASP A 75 -4.41 -0.21 -9.76
CA ASP A 75 -4.89 0.22 -11.08
C ASP A 75 -6.05 -0.66 -11.54
N SER A 76 -5.88 -1.96 -11.45
CA SER A 76 -6.91 -2.91 -11.84
C SER A 76 -8.20 -2.75 -11.01
N VAL A 77 -8.06 -2.73 -9.69
CA VAL A 77 -9.21 -2.72 -8.78
C VAL A 77 -9.92 -1.37 -8.79
N PHE A 78 -9.16 -0.28 -8.72
CA PHE A 78 -9.74 1.06 -8.63
C PHE A 78 -10.39 1.49 -9.94
N LYS A 79 -9.79 1.12 -11.05
CA LYS A 79 -10.37 1.43 -12.37
C LYS A 79 -11.76 0.83 -12.53
N LYS A 80 -11.94 -0.41 -12.11
CA LYS A 80 -13.23 -1.09 -12.17
C LYS A 80 -14.25 -0.47 -11.23
N ALA A 81 -13.80 0.12 -10.13
CA ALA A 81 -14.67 0.73 -9.13
C ALA A 81 -14.93 2.22 -9.37
N GLY A 82 -14.31 2.81 -10.39
CA GLY A 82 -14.45 4.24 -10.64
C GLY A 82 -13.72 5.11 -9.63
N LEU A 83 -12.67 4.59 -9.02
CA LEU A 83 -11.90 5.28 -7.98
C LEU A 83 -10.56 5.74 -8.54
N SER A 84 -9.97 6.74 -7.89
CA SER A 84 -8.63 7.20 -8.20
C SER A 84 -7.70 7.05 -7.00
N TYR A 85 -6.41 6.99 -7.26
CA TYR A 85 -5.41 6.89 -6.20
C TYR A 85 -4.12 7.59 -6.64
N ARG A 86 -3.31 7.91 -5.65
CA ARG A 86 -1.98 8.45 -5.88
C ARG A 86 -1.00 7.72 -4.97
N LEU A 87 0.08 7.22 -5.54
CA LEU A 87 1.12 6.54 -4.79
C LEU A 87 2.15 7.54 -4.31
N ILE A 88 2.47 7.46 -3.02
CA ILE A 88 3.45 8.31 -2.38
C ILE A 88 4.54 7.40 -1.81
N PRO A 89 5.78 7.50 -2.28
CA PRO A 89 6.85 6.71 -1.70
C PRO A 89 7.18 7.20 -0.29
N SER A 90 7.36 6.27 0.64
CA SER A 90 7.85 6.60 1.97
C SER A 90 9.32 6.99 1.89
N THR A 91 9.77 7.78 2.86
CA THR A 91 11.17 8.16 2.97
C THR A 91 11.93 7.10 3.74
N VAL A 92 12.86 6.41 3.07
CA VAL A 92 13.71 5.41 3.68
C VAL A 92 15.16 5.83 3.49
N PRO A 93 15.90 6.19 4.56
CA PRO A 93 17.26 6.74 4.42
C PRO A 93 18.24 5.81 3.70
N THR A 94 18.07 4.51 3.83
CA THR A 94 18.97 3.52 3.22
C THR A 94 18.59 3.16 1.79
N TRP A 95 17.44 3.63 1.30
CA TRP A 95 16.99 3.33 -0.06
C TRP A 95 17.62 4.30 -1.05
N HIS A 96 18.23 3.73 -2.11
CA HIS A 96 18.79 4.49 -3.22
C HIS A 96 18.38 3.82 -4.52
N ALA A 97 17.52 4.48 -5.27
CA ALA A 97 16.94 3.92 -6.51
C ALA A 97 18.00 3.64 -7.59
N ASP A 98 19.11 4.37 -7.55
CA ASP A 98 20.20 4.26 -8.52
C ASP A 98 21.26 3.21 -8.16
N ARG A 99 21.16 2.61 -6.99
CA ARG A 99 22.14 1.64 -6.49
C ARG A 99 21.57 0.63 -5.49
N TRP A 100 20.28 0.31 -5.58
CA TRP A 100 19.63 -0.61 -4.66
C TRP A 100 20.28 -2.00 -4.66
N TRP A 101 20.85 -2.42 -5.79
CA TRP A 101 21.48 -3.72 -5.94
C TRP A 101 22.80 -3.85 -5.18
N GLN A 102 23.38 -2.76 -4.72
CA GLN A 102 24.64 -2.77 -3.98
C GLN A 102 24.44 -3.14 -2.52
N GLU A 103 23.24 -3.04 -2.01
CA GLU A 103 22.92 -3.38 -0.63
C GLU A 103 22.08 -4.65 -0.62
N GLU A 104 22.53 -5.69 0.08
CA GLU A 104 21.91 -7.01 0.04
C GLU A 104 20.44 -6.98 0.44
N ARG A 105 20.11 -6.25 1.49
CA ARG A 105 18.73 -6.11 1.97
C ARG A 105 17.80 -5.59 0.87
N TRP A 106 18.19 -4.53 0.21
CA TRP A 106 17.38 -3.92 -0.85
C TRP A 106 17.36 -4.77 -2.13
N ARG A 107 18.49 -5.43 -2.43
CA ARG A 107 18.55 -6.35 -3.56
C ARG A 107 17.57 -7.49 -3.39
N GLN A 108 17.54 -8.12 -2.21
CA GLN A 108 16.60 -9.20 -1.92
C GLN A 108 15.16 -8.71 -1.97
N PHE A 109 14.90 -7.54 -1.41
CA PHE A 109 13.56 -6.95 -1.42
C PHE A 109 13.10 -6.71 -2.86
N CYS A 110 13.89 -6.05 -3.67
CA CYS A 110 13.53 -5.73 -5.06
C CYS A 110 13.33 -6.98 -5.91
N LEU A 111 14.21 -7.97 -5.78
CA LEU A 111 14.06 -9.23 -6.51
C LEU A 111 12.79 -9.95 -6.09
N SER A 112 12.49 -9.98 -4.81
CA SER A 112 11.24 -10.55 -4.29
C SER A 112 10.03 -9.84 -4.89
N GLU A 113 10.03 -8.52 -4.96
CA GLU A 113 8.94 -7.76 -5.55
C GLU A 113 8.78 -8.01 -7.05
N MET A 114 9.87 -8.18 -7.76
CA MET A 114 9.82 -8.52 -9.18
C MET A 114 9.16 -9.89 -9.40
N VAL A 115 9.52 -10.88 -8.60
CA VAL A 115 8.90 -12.21 -8.66
C VAL A 115 7.41 -12.13 -8.33
N LYS A 116 7.04 -11.40 -7.31
CA LYS A 116 5.64 -11.21 -6.92
C LYS A 116 4.86 -10.49 -8.02
N LEU A 117 5.46 -9.52 -8.68
CA LEU A 117 4.82 -8.81 -9.78
C LEU A 117 4.48 -9.75 -10.93
N VAL A 118 5.42 -10.61 -11.32
CA VAL A 118 5.19 -11.62 -12.35
C VAL A 118 4.07 -12.57 -11.92
N PHE A 119 4.11 -13.06 -10.69
CA PHE A 119 3.07 -13.92 -10.15
C PHE A 119 1.69 -13.24 -10.24
N TYR A 120 1.58 -11.99 -9.83
CA TYR A 120 0.32 -11.27 -9.86
C TYR A 120 -0.18 -11.06 -11.30
N ALA A 121 0.72 -10.78 -12.24
CA ALA A 121 0.35 -10.64 -13.63
C ALA A 121 -0.23 -11.95 -14.21
N VAL A 122 0.35 -13.08 -13.81
CA VAL A 122 -0.12 -14.39 -14.29
C VAL A 122 -1.41 -14.81 -13.59
N VAL A 123 -1.46 -14.71 -12.28
CA VAL A 123 -2.58 -15.23 -11.48
C VAL A 123 -3.81 -14.34 -11.55
N TYR A 124 -3.61 -13.04 -11.46
CA TYR A 124 -4.73 -12.08 -11.46
C TYR A 124 -5.00 -11.48 -12.83
N GLY A 125 -4.18 -11.79 -13.80
CA GLY A 125 -4.50 -11.70 -15.22
C GLY A 125 -4.93 -10.34 -15.75
N VAL A 126 -4.29 -9.31 -15.31
CA VAL A 126 -4.75 -7.99 -15.72
C VAL A 126 -4.08 -7.48 -16.97
#